data_27a330e513b0e05d1769435736fb104c
#
_entry.id   27a330e513b0e05d1769435736fb104c
#
_cell.length_a   1.000
_cell.length_b   1.000
_cell.length_c   1.000
_cell.angle_alpha   90.00
_cell.angle_beta   90.00
_cell.angle_gamma   90.00
#
_symmetry.space_group_name_H-M   'P 1'
#
loop_
_entity.id
_entity.type
_entity.pdbx_description
1 polymer ?
#
loop_
_entity_poly.entity_id
_entity_poly.type
_entity_poly.pdbx_seq_one_letter_code
_entity_poly.pdbx_strand_id
1 'polypeptide(L)'
;TGDAAKQEAMEVAELMAIVSTDRLNARTEPSTDAPIWTQISNNERYDVISQQDGWVEIALDTTSAYVATDFVDVRYALPEAIPFTPLKEKESLRTQIVNYALQFVGNRYVWGGNDPHSGVDCSGFTKYVYSLVAGVSLPRVSREQARTGTKIDSSKMRPGDLIFYTNRKGTVNHVAMYIGNGQIVHAASRRSGIKISTWNYRNPYRIVNMLGD
;
A
#
# COMPACT_ATOMS: atom_id res chain seq x y z
N THR A 1 -14.75 -0.30 -12.64
CA THR A 1 -13.44 -0.72 -13.12
C THR A 1 -12.64 0.52 -13.47
N GLY A 2 -11.30 0.51 -13.29
CA GLY A 2 -10.44 1.68 -13.43
C GLY A 2 -10.55 2.43 -14.77
N ASP A 3 -10.89 1.74 -15.86
CA ASP A 3 -11.02 2.35 -17.18
C ASP A 3 -12.28 3.21 -17.31
N ALA A 4 -13.40 2.84 -16.71
CA ALA A 4 -14.61 3.65 -16.72
C ALA A 4 -14.45 4.96 -15.93
N ALA A 5 -13.82 4.90 -14.75
CA ALA A 5 -13.52 6.10 -13.96
C ALA A 5 -12.51 7.02 -14.65
N LYS A 6 -11.55 6.44 -15.39
CA LYS A 6 -10.58 7.21 -16.18
C LYS A 6 -11.23 7.90 -17.36
N GLN A 7 -12.18 7.24 -18.01
CA GLN A 7 -12.92 7.80 -19.15
C GLN A 7 -13.86 8.93 -18.69
N GLU A 8 -14.57 8.75 -17.58
CA GLU A 8 -15.40 9.78 -16.95
C GLU A 8 -14.58 11.01 -16.51
N ALA A 9 -13.39 10.80 -15.95
CA ALA A 9 -12.47 11.88 -15.60
C ALA A 9 -11.95 12.66 -16.81
N MET A 10 -11.78 12.02 -17.97
CA MET A 10 -11.36 12.68 -19.20
C MET A 10 -12.49 13.50 -19.86
N GLU A 11 -13.75 13.13 -19.65
CA GLU A 11 -14.91 13.87 -20.19
C GLU A 11 -15.19 15.18 -19.43
N VAL A 12 -14.74 15.30 -18.18
CA VAL A 12 -14.94 16.48 -17.32
C VAL A 12 -13.67 17.28 -17.06
N ALA A 13 -12.56 16.90 -17.70
CA ALA A 13 -11.31 17.63 -17.56
C ALA A 13 -11.35 18.94 -18.33
N GLU A 14 -11.02 20.04 -17.66
CA GLU A 14 -10.93 21.37 -18.21
C GLU A 14 -9.47 21.87 -18.23
N LEU A 15 -9.18 22.87 -19.05
CA LEU A 15 -7.85 23.44 -19.08
C LEU A 15 -7.64 24.30 -17.83
N MET A 16 -6.78 23.85 -16.94
CA MET A 16 -6.54 24.43 -15.62
C MET A 16 -5.12 24.97 -15.50
N ALA A 17 -4.97 26.09 -14.80
CA ALA A 17 -3.71 26.57 -14.27
C ALA A 17 -3.56 26.09 -12.81
N ILE A 18 -2.58 25.24 -12.55
CA ILE A 18 -2.30 24.68 -11.22
C ILE A 18 -1.08 25.43 -10.65
N VAL A 19 -1.27 26.05 -9.50
CA VAL A 19 -0.21 26.83 -8.86
C VAL A 19 0.90 25.91 -8.33
N SER A 20 2.15 26.20 -8.71
CA SER A 20 3.33 25.38 -8.38
C SER A 20 4.27 26.05 -7.38
N THR A 21 3.86 27.13 -6.73
CA THR A 21 4.62 27.88 -5.73
C THR A 21 3.78 28.18 -4.49
N ASP A 22 4.40 28.32 -3.33
CA ASP A 22 3.69 28.52 -2.05
C ASP A 22 2.87 29.81 -2.02
N ARG A 23 3.31 30.83 -2.79
CA ARG A 23 2.61 32.11 -2.88
C ARG A 23 2.80 32.72 -4.26
N LEU A 24 1.71 32.92 -4.98
CA LEU A 24 1.70 33.53 -6.31
C LEU A 24 0.82 34.78 -6.32
N ASN A 25 1.35 35.89 -6.87
CA ASN A 25 0.58 37.11 -7.07
C ASN A 25 -0.28 37.00 -8.32
N ALA A 26 -1.58 37.10 -8.15
CA ALA A 26 -2.55 37.26 -9.24
C ALA A 26 -2.79 38.77 -9.43
N ARG A 27 -2.57 39.25 -10.66
CA ARG A 27 -2.49 40.69 -10.99
C ARG A 27 -3.65 41.15 -11.88
N THR A 28 -3.92 42.43 -11.90
CA THR A 28 -5.00 43.01 -12.72
C THR A 28 -4.66 43.04 -14.21
N GLU A 29 -3.37 43.03 -14.57
CA GLU A 29 -2.89 43.05 -15.96
C GLU A 29 -1.65 42.12 -16.08
N PRO A 30 -1.31 41.65 -17.30
CA PRO A 30 -0.17 40.75 -17.55
C PRO A 30 1.15 41.50 -17.48
N SER A 31 1.50 42.04 -16.32
CA SER A 31 2.71 42.78 -16.04
C SER A 31 3.14 42.64 -14.59
N THR A 32 4.45 42.58 -14.35
CA THR A 32 5.03 42.59 -12.99
C THR A 32 4.79 43.90 -12.26
N ASP A 33 4.56 45.00 -12.97
CA ASP A 33 4.28 46.32 -12.40
C ASP A 33 2.78 46.54 -12.11
N ALA A 34 1.91 45.67 -12.62
CA ALA A 34 0.48 45.78 -12.40
C ALA A 34 0.09 45.53 -10.92
N PRO A 35 -0.96 46.17 -10.42
CA PRO A 35 -1.44 45.97 -9.09
C PRO A 35 -1.78 44.45 -8.81
N ILE A 36 -1.45 44.02 -7.63
CA ILE A 36 -1.80 42.68 -7.16
C ILE A 36 -3.29 42.72 -6.77
N TRP A 37 -4.10 41.87 -7.44
CA TRP A 37 -5.50 41.68 -7.10
C TRP A 37 -5.64 40.81 -5.85
N THR A 38 -4.97 39.63 -5.84
CA THR A 38 -4.95 38.68 -4.72
C THR A 38 -3.67 37.84 -4.74
N GLN A 39 -3.47 37.09 -3.69
CA GLN A 39 -2.42 36.05 -3.65
C GLN A 39 -3.07 34.67 -3.58
N ILE A 40 -2.54 33.74 -4.35
CA ILE A 40 -2.99 32.36 -4.45
C ILE A 40 -1.88 31.40 -4.04
N SER A 41 -2.24 30.21 -3.64
CA SER A 41 -1.36 29.26 -2.95
C SER A 41 -1.08 27.99 -3.76
N ASN A 42 -0.07 27.27 -3.36
CA ASN A 42 0.35 26.03 -4.00
C ASN A 42 -0.79 25.00 -4.11
N ASN A 43 -0.87 24.34 -5.26
CA ASN A 43 -1.89 23.36 -5.64
C ASN A 43 -3.31 23.90 -5.84
N GLU A 44 -3.55 25.19 -5.67
CA GLU A 44 -4.83 25.79 -6.11
C GLU A 44 -4.97 25.68 -7.64
N ARG A 45 -6.22 25.50 -8.10
CA ARG A 45 -6.55 25.27 -9.52
C ARG A 45 -7.54 26.31 -9.98
N TYR A 46 -7.28 26.86 -11.15
CA TYR A 46 -8.08 27.92 -11.75
C TYR A 46 -8.33 27.63 -13.21
N ASP A 47 -9.54 27.89 -13.70
CA ASP A 47 -9.86 27.80 -15.11
C ASP A 47 -9.03 28.79 -15.90
N VAL A 48 -8.48 28.34 -17.01
CA VAL A 48 -7.70 29.17 -17.93
C VAL A 48 -8.63 29.87 -18.91
N ILE A 49 -8.66 31.18 -18.87
CA ILE A 49 -9.43 32.02 -19.83
C ILE A 49 -8.59 32.25 -21.09
N SER A 50 -7.34 32.67 -20.92
CA SER A 50 -6.44 32.94 -22.03
C SER A 50 -4.97 32.71 -21.62
N GLN A 51 -4.12 32.51 -22.64
CA GLN A 51 -2.67 32.45 -22.47
C GLN A 51 -2.03 33.44 -23.41
N GLN A 52 -1.08 34.18 -22.90
CA GLN A 52 -0.25 35.12 -23.68
C GLN A 52 1.18 35.04 -23.21
N ASP A 53 2.08 35.76 -23.89
CA ASP A 53 3.51 35.62 -23.65
C ASP A 53 3.89 35.89 -22.17
N GLY A 54 4.33 34.84 -21.50
CA GLY A 54 4.72 34.84 -20.09
C GLY A 54 3.59 34.94 -19.05
N TRP A 55 2.29 34.95 -19.46
CA TRP A 55 1.14 35.15 -18.58
C TRP A 55 -0.01 34.20 -18.89
N VAL A 56 -0.75 33.84 -17.87
CA VAL A 56 -2.03 33.10 -17.96
C VAL A 56 -3.11 33.93 -17.29
N GLU A 57 -4.20 34.16 -18.01
CA GLU A 57 -5.43 34.72 -17.43
C GLU A 57 -6.25 33.61 -16.82
N ILE A 58 -6.54 33.73 -15.55
CA ILE A 58 -7.31 32.75 -14.75
C ILE A 58 -8.64 33.34 -14.31
N ALA A 59 -9.67 32.50 -14.26
CA ALA A 59 -10.96 32.85 -13.73
C ALA A 59 -10.94 32.89 -12.19
N LEU A 60 -11.50 33.97 -11.61
CA LEU A 60 -11.82 34.08 -10.20
C LEU A 60 -13.35 34.18 -10.07
N ASP A 61 -13.91 34.06 -8.88
CA ASP A 61 -15.37 33.98 -8.65
C ASP A 61 -16.18 35.09 -9.34
N THR A 62 -15.66 36.30 -9.41
CA THR A 62 -16.36 37.46 -9.96
C THR A 62 -15.59 38.25 -10.99
N THR A 63 -14.36 37.86 -11.29
CA THR A 63 -13.44 38.57 -12.19
C THR A 63 -12.39 37.61 -12.75
N SER A 64 -11.43 38.12 -13.51
CA SER A 64 -10.21 37.43 -13.90
C SER A 64 -8.96 38.11 -13.35
N ALA A 65 -7.86 37.39 -13.34
CA ALA A 65 -6.54 37.90 -12.96
C ALA A 65 -5.45 37.21 -13.78
N TYR A 66 -4.28 37.82 -13.82
CA TYR A 66 -3.13 37.33 -14.57
C TYR A 66 -2.06 36.78 -13.61
N VAL A 67 -1.56 35.60 -13.91
CA VAL A 67 -0.46 34.94 -13.21
C VAL A 67 0.68 34.65 -14.17
N ALA A 68 1.93 34.72 -13.67
CA ALA A 68 3.08 34.42 -14.50
C ALA A 68 3.16 32.90 -14.79
N THR A 69 3.42 32.56 -16.05
CA THR A 69 3.45 31.16 -16.56
C THR A 69 4.46 30.30 -15.82
N ASP A 70 5.57 30.86 -15.36
CA ASP A 70 6.66 30.13 -14.68
C ASP A 70 6.23 29.51 -13.33
N PHE A 71 5.11 29.96 -12.77
CA PHE A 71 4.62 29.54 -11.46
C PHE A 71 3.31 28.76 -11.50
N VAL A 72 2.87 28.37 -12.68
CA VAL A 72 1.68 27.53 -12.89
C VAL A 72 1.97 26.42 -13.90
N ASP A 73 1.38 25.25 -13.65
CA ASP A 73 1.34 24.15 -14.60
C ASP A 73 -0.01 24.19 -15.33
N VAL A 74 0.00 24.52 -16.62
CA VAL A 74 -1.22 24.61 -17.44
C VAL A 74 -1.46 23.31 -18.15
N ARG A 75 -2.50 22.60 -17.75
CA ARG A 75 -2.88 21.30 -18.30
C ARG A 75 -4.37 21.00 -18.14
N TYR A 76 -4.86 20.03 -18.90
CA TYR A 76 -6.19 19.48 -18.65
C TYR A 76 -6.21 18.73 -17.31
N ALA A 77 -7.06 19.18 -16.41
CA ALA A 77 -7.23 18.62 -15.08
C ALA A 77 -8.69 18.74 -14.64
N LEU A 78 -9.05 18.07 -13.57
CA LEU A 78 -10.36 18.24 -12.97
C LEU A 78 -10.43 19.60 -12.28
N PRO A 79 -11.52 20.39 -12.44
CA PRO A 79 -11.68 21.73 -11.85
C PRO A 79 -11.63 21.69 -10.33
N GLU A 80 -12.18 20.69 -9.70
CA GLU A 80 -11.92 20.38 -8.30
C GLU A 80 -10.91 19.24 -8.21
N ALA A 81 -9.93 19.36 -7.31
CA ALA A 81 -9.33 18.18 -6.76
C ALA A 81 -10.47 17.44 -6.05
N ILE A 82 -11.25 16.63 -6.78
CA ILE A 82 -11.96 15.56 -6.10
C ILE A 82 -10.88 14.96 -5.23
N PRO A 83 -10.97 15.02 -3.88
CA PRO A 83 -10.05 14.28 -3.08
C PRO A 83 -10.21 12.85 -3.57
N PHE A 84 -9.36 12.47 -4.51
CA PHE A 84 -9.06 11.09 -4.75
C PHE A 84 -8.41 10.69 -3.42
N THR A 85 -9.31 10.43 -2.44
CA THR A 85 -9.00 9.35 -1.54
C THR A 85 -8.83 8.21 -2.51
N PRO A 86 -7.56 7.78 -2.83
CA PRO A 86 -7.43 6.50 -3.48
C PRO A 86 -8.37 5.67 -2.65
N LEU A 87 -9.43 5.09 -3.28
CA LEU A 87 -10.05 3.96 -2.63
C LEU A 87 -8.83 3.20 -2.20
N LYS A 88 -8.45 3.35 -0.92
CA LYS A 88 -7.62 2.37 -0.28
C LYS A 88 -8.46 1.16 -0.58
N GLU A 89 -8.14 0.50 -1.70
CA GLU A 89 -8.67 -0.83 -1.97
C GLU A 89 -8.47 -1.46 -0.63
N LYS A 90 -9.59 -1.71 0.06
CA LYS A 90 -9.55 -2.10 1.47
C LYS A 90 -8.56 -3.22 1.46
N GLU A 91 -7.35 -2.89 1.88
CA GLU A 91 -6.14 -3.69 1.60
C GLU A 91 -6.53 -5.09 1.97
N SER A 92 -6.49 -6.02 1.02
CA SER A 92 -7.12 -7.32 1.21
C SER A 92 -6.59 -7.87 2.52
N LEU A 93 -7.39 -8.55 3.31
CA LEU A 93 -6.95 -9.09 4.60
C LEU A 93 -5.63 -9.88 4.46
N ARG A 94 -5.44 -10.53 3.29
CA ARG A 94 -4.20 -11.23 2.94
C ARG A 94 -3.00 -10.28 2.83
N THR A 95 -3.17 -9.15 2.18
CA THR A 95 -2.12 -8.13 2.08
C THR A 95 -1.79 -7.53 3.44
N GLN A 96 -2.79 -7.25 4.28
CA GLN A 96 -2.58 -6.76 5.65
C GLN A 96 -1.80 -7.75 6.51
N ILE A 97 -2.13 -9.05 6.44
CA ILE A 97 -1.41 -10.13 7.15
C ILE A 97 0.06 -10.16 6.74
N VAL A 98 0.33 -10.14 5.43
CA VAL A 98 1.70 -10.19 4.90
C VAL A 98 2.48 -8.93 5.28
N ASN A 99 1.91 -7.74 5.06
CA ASN A 99 2.58 -6.48 5.39
C ASN A 99 2.90 -6.37 6.88
N TYR A 100 1.99 -6.83 7.74
CA TYR A 100 2.22 -6.87 9.16
C TYR A 100 3.33 -7.86 9.55
N ALA A 101 3.31 -9.05 8.96
CA ALA A 101 4.37 -10.05 9.20
C ALA A 101 5.76 -9.57 8.77
N LEU A 102 5.85 -8.85 7.65
CA LEU A 102 7.12 -8.33 7.11
C LEU A 102 7.79 -7.29 8.02
N GLN A 103 7.04 -6.58 8.86
CA GLN A 103 7.59 -5.60 9.81
C GLN A 103 8.54 -6.23 10.84
N PHE A 104 8.42 -7.53 11.07
CA PHE A 104 9.22 -8.26 12.05
C PHE A 104 10.47 -8.93 11.48
N VAL A 105 10.73 -8.78 10.17
CA VAL A 105 11.95 -9.33 9.55
C VAL A 105 13.19 -8.74 10.23
N GLY A 106 14.11 -9.63 10.66
CA GLY A 106 15.28 -9.27 11.43
C GLY A 106 15.12 -9.44 12.95
N ASN A 107 13.90 -9.55 13.46
CA ASN A 107 13.66 -9.79 14.88
C ASN A 107 14.08 -11.20 15.29
N ARG A 108 14.41 -11.37 16.58
CA ARG A 108 15.03 -12.59 17.08
C ARG A 108 14.07 -13.77 17.20
N TYR A 109 14.60 -14.96 16.97
CA TYR A 109 13.93 -16.22 17.29
C TYR A 109 14.15 -16.61 18.75
N VAL A 110 13.06 -16.97 19.44
CA VAL A 110 13.11 -17.57 20.80
C VAL A 110 12.22 -18.81 20.79
N TRP A 111 12.78 -19.96 21.17
CA TRP A 111 12.01 -21.19 21.30
C TRP A 111 10.91 -21.04 22.35
N GLY A 112 9.67 -21.36 21.98
CA GLY A 112 8.51 -21.18 22.86
C GLY A 112 8.03 -19.74 22.98
N GLY A 113 8.69 -18.78 22.32
CA GLY A 113 8.29 -17.36 22.28
C GLY A 113 6.97 -17.13 21.54
N ASN A 114 6.23 -16.11 21.97
CA ASN A 114 4.90 -15.80 21.45
C ASN A 114 4.77 -14.35 20.94
N ASP A 115 5.76 -13.50 21.18
CA ASP A 115 5.74 -12.10 20.79
C ASP A 115 6.97 -11.77 19.93
N PRO A 116 6.79 -11.39 18.65
CA PRO A 116 7.91 -11.09 17.76
C PRO A 116 8.72 -9.87 18.17
N HIS A 117 8.22 -8.99 19.05
CA HIS A 117 8.99 -7.87 19.58
C HIS A 117 10.04 -8.32 20.62
N SER A 118 9.72 -9.34 21.41
CA SER A 118 10.63 -9.87 22.45
C SER A 118 11.33 -11.15 22.05
N GLY A 119 10.82 -11.84 21.02
CA GLY A 119 11.32 -13.08 20.46
C GLY A 119 10.23 -14.15 20.33
N VAL A 120 10.22 -14.85 19.20
CA VAL A 120 9.15 -15.74 18.80
C VAL A 120 9.69 -16.98 18.09
N ASP A 121 9.00 -18.12 18.20
CA ASP A 121 9.26 -19.28 17.34
C ASP A 121 8.34 -19.30 16.11
N CYS A 122 8.50 -20.28 15.24
CA CYS A 122 7.79 -20.33 13.96
C CYS A 122 6.26 -20.33 14.09
N SER A 123 5.69 -21.13 14.98
CA SER A 123 4.24 -21.22 15.19
C SER A 123 3.68 -20.10 16.10
N GLY A 124 4.49 -19.58 17.01
CA GLY A 124 4.19 -18.37 17.77
C GLY A 124 4.06 -17.16 16.86
N PHE A 125 4.94 -17.05 15.87
CA PHE A 125 4.90 -15.97 14.88
C PHE A 125 3.63 -15.97 14.05
N THR A 126 3.28 -17.10 13.44
CA THR A 126 2.03 -17.22 12.64
C THR A 126 0.80 -16.98 13.50
N LYS A 127 0.76 -17.53 14.72
CA LYS A 127 -0.33 -17.30 15.68
C LYS A 127 -0.47 -15.81 16.02
N TYR A 128 0.63 -15.13 16.30
CA TYR A 128 0.62 -13.71 16.66
C TYR A 128 0.04 -12.85 15.53
N VAL A 129 0.57 -13.02 14.32
CA VAL A 129 0.14 -12.23 13.15
C VAL A 129 -1.34 -12.47 12.82
N TYR A 130 -1.79 -13.73 12.78
CA TYR A 130 -3.17 -14.08 12.47
C TYR A 130 -4.15 -13.57 13.53
N SER A 131 -3.78 -13.65 14.81
CA SER A 131 -4.62 -13.17 15.91
C SER A 131 -4.85 -11.65 15.82
N LEU A 132 -3.79 -10.87 15.56
CA LEU A 132 -3.89 -9.41 15.55
C LEU A 132 -4.51 -8.86 14.27
N VAL A 133 -4.23 -9.44 13.12
CA VAL A 133 -4.66 -8.88 11.84
C VAL A 133 -5.99 -9.47 11.37
N ALA A 134 -6.16 -10.79 11.52
CA ALA A 134 -7.32 -11.51 11.01
C ALA A 134 -8.34 -11.87 12.10
N GLY A 135 -8.03 -11.70 13.39
CA GLY A 135 -8.85 -12.18 14.50
C GLY A 135 -8.93 -13.71 14.59
N VAL A 136 -8.04 -14.42 13.89
CA VAL A 136 -8.03 -15.90 13.84
C VAL A 136 -7.08 -16.44 14.91
N SER A 137 -7.61 -17.20 15.85
CA SER A 137 -6.82 -17.84 16.91
C SER A 137 -6.26 -19.18 16.43
N LEU A 138 -4.99 -19.20 16.02
CA LEU A 138 -4.31 -20.44 15.64
C LEU A 138 -3.84 -21.24 16.87
N PRO A 139 -3.77 -22.58 16.79
CA PRO A 139 -3.13 -23.40 17.82
C PRO A 139 -1.67 -22.98 18.08
N ARG A 140 -1.16 -23.28 19.27
CA ARG A 140 0.20 -22.86 19.66
C ARG A 140 1.31 -23.56 18.86
N VAL A 141 1.15 -24.81 18.52
CA VAL A 141 2.20 -25.61 17.88
C VAL A 141 1.94 -25.86 16.41
N SER A 142 2.99 -25.90 15.59
CA SER A 142 2.89 -26.05 14.13
C SER A 142 2.15 -27.33 13.69
N ARG A 143 2.27 -28.44 14.44
CA ARG A 143 1.54 -29.68 14.15
C ARG A 143 0.03 -29.50 14.19
N GLU A 144 -0.47 -28.79 15.17
CA GLU A 144 -1.90 -28.51 15.31
C GLU A 144 -2.36 -27.47 14.29
N GLN A 145 -1.55 -26.44 14.02
CA GLN A 145 -1.84 -25.50 12.95
C GLN A 145 -1.97 -26.20 11.59
N ALA A 146 -1.12 -27.19 11.30
CA ALA A 146 -1.21 -27.96 10.05
C ALA A 146 -2.51 -28.76 9.88
N ARG A 147 -3.27 -28.96 10.95
CA ARG A 147 -4.55 -29.69 10.97
C ARG A 147 -5.76 -28.76 10.91
N THR A 148 -5.56 -27.45 11.09
CA THR A 148 -6.61 -26.43 10.99
C THR A 148 -6.67 -25.86 9.58
N GLY A 149 -7.79 -25.24 9.21
CA GLY A 149 -8.00 -24.64 7.90
C GLY A 149 -8.16 -25.65 6.76
N THR A 150 -8.14 -25.13 5.54
CA THR A 150 -8.37 -25.91 4.30
C THR A 150 -7.05 -26.23 3.61
N LYS A 151 -6.76 -27.52 3.38
CA LYS A 151 -5.60 -27.93 2.58
C LYS A 151 -5.77 -27.47 1.13
N ILE A 152 -4.72 -26.87 0.56
CA ILE A 152 -4.68 -26.41 -0.83
C ILE A 152 -3.44 -26.95 -1.56
N ASP A 153 -3.50 -26.95 -2.89
CA ASP A 153 -2.35 -27.24 -3.74
C ASP A 153 -1.42 -26.02 -3.86
N SER A 154 -0.14 -26.27 -4.13
CA SER A 154 0.86 -25.22 -4.31
C SER A 154 0.54 -24.26 -5.46
N SER A 155 -0.15 -24.73 -6.50
CA SER A 155 -0.61 -23.90 -7.64
C SER A 155 -1.71 -22.89 -7.26
N LYS A 156 -2.38 -23.10 -6.12
CA LYS A 156 -3.45 -22.24 -5.60
C LYS A 156 -3.00 -21.39 -4.40
N MET A 157 -1.72 -21.43 -4.10
CA MET A 157 -1.15 -20.73 -2.95
C MET A 157 -1.24 -19.20 -3.13
N ARG A 158 -1.76 -18.53 -2.14
CA ARG A 158 -1.94 -17.07 -2.09
C ARG A 158 -1.22 -16.46 -0.89
N PRO A 159 -0.81 -15.19 -0.96
CA PRO A 159 -0.22 -14.51 0.19
C PRO A 159 -1.07 -14.69 1.47
N GLY A 160 -0.39 -14.96 2.58
CA GLY A 160 -1.01 -15.29 3.86
C GLY A 160 -1.21 -16.79 4.10
N ASP A 161 -1.25 -17.65 3.09
CA ASP A 161 -1.35 -19.12 3.32
C ASP A 161 -0.15 -19.66 4.09
N LEU A 162 -0.37 -20.68 4.91
CA LEU A 162 0.67 -21.28 5.74
C LEU A 162 1.22 -22.55 5.11
N ILE A 163 2.55 -22.67 5.11
CA ILE A 163 3.29 -23.82 4.60
C ILE A 163 3.95 -24.53 5.76
N PHE A 164 3.72 -25.83 5.86
CA PHE A 164 4.26 -26.69 6.92
C PHE A 164 5.31 -27.62 6.38
N TYR A 165 6.35 -27.83 7.18
CA TYR A 165 7.49 -28.69 6.84
C TYR A 165 7.72 -29.72 7.93
N THR A 166 8.27 -30.87 7.53
CA THR A 166 8.57 -31.97 8.44
C THR A 166 10.08 -32.11 8.68
N ASN A 167 10.41 -32.71 9.79
CA ASN A 167 11.74 -33.21 10.04
C ASN A 167 11.99 -34.53 9.26
N ARG A 168 13.20 -35.11 9.38
CA ARG A 168 13.54 -36.37 8.72
C ARG A 168 12.67 -37.56 9.14
N LYS A 169 11.97 -37.48 10.27
CA LYS A 169 11.06 -38.53 10.78
C LYS A 169 9.60 -38.31 10.31
N GLY A 170 9.37 -37.35 9.42
CA GLY A 170 8.01 -37.04 8.92
C GLY A 170 7.14 -36.23 9.87
N THR A 171 7.66 -35.78 11.02
CA THR A 171 6.90 -34.99 11.98
C THR A 171 6.95 -33.51 11.61
N VAL A 172 5.79 -32.84 11.56
CA VAL A 172 5.71 -31.38 11.34
C VAL A 172 6.44 -30.66 12.47
N ASN A 173 7.43 -29.89 12.11
CA ASN A 173 8.29 -29.18 13.05
C ASN A 173 8.55 -27.70 12.67
N HIS A 174 7.96 -27.25 11.59
CA HIS A 174 8.13 -25.85 11.14
C HIS A 174 6.90 -25.37 10.34
N VAL A 175 6.67 -24.07 10.43
CA VAL A 175 5.64 -23.37 9.67
C VAL A 175 6.20 -22.04 9.16
N ALA A 176 5.76 -21.63 7.97
CA ALA A 176 6.08 -20.36 7.35
C ALA A 176 4.82 -19.78 6.70
N MET A 177 4.81 -18.46 6.50
CA MET A 177 3.75 -17.74 5.82
C MET A 177 4.19 -17.40 4.39
N TYR A 178 3.38 -17.77 3.40
CA TYR A 178 3.61 -17.37 2.01
C TYR A 178 3.35 -15.88 1.83
N ILE A 179 4.26 -15.18 1.16
CA ILE A 179 4.18 -13.73 0.93
C ILE A 179 4.04 -13.36 -0.55
N GLY A 180 3.91 -14.36 -1.43
CA GLY A 180 3.87 -14.16 -2.88
C GLY A 180 5.23 -14.36 -3.55
N ASN A 181 5.23 -14.41 -4.87
CA ASN A 181 6.45 -14.51 -5.71
C ASN A 181 7.40 -15.65 -5.32
N GLY A 182 6.87 -16.78 -4.87
CA GLY A 182 7.68 -17.92 -4.45
C GLY A 182 8.42 -17.73 -3.13
N GLN A 183 8.05 -16.74 -2.31
CA GLN A 183 8.72 -16.40 -1.06
C GLN A 183 7.84 -16.64 0.16
N ILE A 184 8.50 -16.86 1.29
CA ILE A 184 7.90 -17.02 2.61
C ILE A 184 8.58 -16.09 3.62
N VAL A 185 7.85 -15.70 4.67
CA VAL A 185 8.41 -15.12 5.88
C VAL A 185 8.23 -16.12 7.04
N HIS A 186 9.26 -16.30 7.85
CA HIS A 186 9.24 -17.26 8.95
C HIS A 186 10.25 -16.94 10.06
N ALA A 187 9.91 -17.27 11.29
CA ALA A 187 10.88 -17.34 12.38
C ALA A 187 11.69 -18.63 12.24
N ALA A 188 12.88 -18.52 11.65
CA ALA A 188 13.62 -19.66 11.10
C ALA A 188 14.49 -20.39 12.13
N SER A 189 15.32 -19.66 12.88
CA SER A 189 16.25 -20.22 13.89
C SER A 189 16.80 -19.13 14.80
N ARG A 190 17.41 -19.53 15.93
CA ARG A 190 18.12 -18.59 16.83
C ARG A 190 19.22 -17.79 16.14
N ARG A 191 19.85 -18.36 15.11
CA ARG A 191 20.93 -17.71 14.37
C ARG A 191 20.42 -16.62 13.40
N SER A 192 19.30 -16.88 12.76
CA SER A 192 18.80 -16.04 11.66
C SER A 192 17.58 -15.20 12.01
N GLY A 193 16.91 -15.49 13.13
CA GLY A 193 15.68 -14.78 13.50
C GLY A 193 14.53 -14.97 12.51
N ILE A 194 13.72 -13.94 12.36
CA ILE A 194 12.66 -13.86 11.36
C ILE A 194 13.28 -13.38 10.05
N LYS A 195 13.03 -14.14 8.98
CA LYS A 195 13.63 -13.85 7.65
C LYS A 195 12.72 -14.27 6.50
N ILE A 196 13.08 -13.81 5.31
CA ILE A 196 12.50 -14.26 4.04
C ILE A 196 13.34 -15.41 3.47
N SER A 197 12.68 -16.39 2.86
CA SER A 197 13.28 -17.52 2.15
C SER A 197 12.41 -17.91 0.96
N THR A 198 12.90 -18.79 0.07
CA THR A 198 12.04 -19.41 -0.95
C THR A 198 11.11 -20.45 -0.29
N TRP A 199 9.88 -20.55 -0.77
CA TRP A 199 8.89 -21.45 -0.17
C TRP A 199 9.27 -22.93 -0.19
N ASN A 200 10.06 -23.34 -1.17
CA ASN A 200 10.52 -24.72 -1.39
C ASN A 200 11.96 -24.98 -0.90
N TYR A 201 12.50 -24.14 0.00
CA TYR A 201 13.82 -24.35 0.60
C TYR A 201 13.93 -25.69 1.36
N ARG A 202 12.79 -26.25 1.76
CA ARG A 202 12.57 -27.61 2.22
C ARG A 202 11.36 -28.17 1.48
N ASN A 203 11.22 -29.50 1.40
CA ASN A 203 10.03 -30.12 0.84
C ASN A 203 8.80 -29.75 1.69
N PRO A 204 7.79 -29.05 1.12
CA PRO A 204 6.58 -28.74 1.83
C PRO A 204 5.79 -30.04 2.13
N TYR A 205 5.33 -30.18 3.35
CA TYR A 205 4.44 -31.29 3.75
C TYR A 205 2.98 -30.96 3.47
N ARG A 206 2.58 -29.75 3.78
CA ARG A 206 1.19 -29.30 3.66
C ARG A 206 1.14 -27.78 3.48
N ILE A 207 0.21 -27.32 2.67
CA ILE A 207 -0.13 -25.92 2.51
C ILE A 207 -1.58 -25.76 2.92
N VAL A 208 -1.89 -24.73 3.70
CA VAL A 208 -3.21 -24.54 4.31
C VAL A 208 -3.66 -23.09 4.17
N ASN A 209 -4.88 -22.92 3.67
CA ASN A 209 -5.62 -21.68 3.76
C ASN A 209 -6.33 -21.60 5.11
N MET A 210 -5.98 -20.60 5.92
CA MET A 210 -6.56 -20.39 7.26
C MET A 210 -7.72 -19.40 7.26
N LEU A 211 -7.96 -18.69 6.15
CA LEU A 211 -8.94 -17.59 6.07
C LEU A 211 -10.30 -18.07 5.56
N GLY A 212 -10.36 -19.23 4.89
CA GLY A 212 -11.61 -19.82 4.39
C GLY A 212 -12.18 -19.15 3.14
N ASP A 213 -11.37 -18.33 2.44
CA ASP A 213 -11.74 -17.58 1.22
C ASP A 213 -11.31 -18.27 -0.09
#